data_526ece3ea6c7bbcfcd6f39aab5069932
#
_entry.id   526ece3ea6c7bbcfcd6f39aab5069932
#
_cell.length_a   1.000
_cell.length_b   1.000
_cell.length_c   1.000
_cell.angle_alpha   90.00
_cell.angle_beta   90.00
_cell.angle_gamma   90.00
#
_symmetry.space_group_name_H-M   'P 1'
#
loop_
_entity.id
_entity.type
_entity.pdbx_description
1 polymer ?
#
loop_
_entity_poly.entity_id
_entity_poly.type
_entity_poly.pdbx_seq_one_letter_code
_entity_poly.pdbx_strand_id
1 'polypeptide(L)'
;DEIAESLRIDPVDAKVVYDGGKFGVTKDKKGRALDENKLYASIYCCLKFSGGGAVNATAEEVLPAVTESELRRNITLRGEYTTDFTTSTPARAHNVALALKKFDGMELPAGEVLSFNDRVGARTVENGFQSAKIIVDGQYVDGVGGGVCQSSTALYNAALLAGLDCSANAHSICPSYCPAGLDAMI
;
A
#
# COMPACT_ATOMS: atom_id res chain seq x y z
N ASP A 1 -16.09 -32.41 -13.98
CA ASP A 1 -14.97 -31.54 -13.54
C ASP A 1 -14.20 -30.96 -14.74
N GLU A 2 -13.86 -31.73 -15.80
CA GLU A 2 -13.12 -31.21 -16.97
C GLU A 2 -13.88 -30.12 -17.73
N ILE A 3 -15.20 -30.23 -17.87
CA ILE A 3 -16.02 -29.19 -18.53
C ILE A 3 -16.02 -27.91 -17.73
N ALA A 4 -16.19 -28.01 -16.43
CA ALA A 4 -16.17 -26.83 -15.53
C ALA A 4 -14.84 -26.09 -15.62
N GLU A 5 -13.72 -26.82 -15.56
CA GLU A 5 -12.38 -26.27 -15.66
C GLU A 5 -12.12 -25.60 -17.02
N SER A 6 -12.59 -26.21 -18.12
CA SER A 6 -12.43 -25.69 -19.48
C SER A 6 -13.17 -24.34 -19.70
N LEU A 7 -14.26 -24.13 -18.97
CA LEU A 7 -15.08 -22.91 -19.07
C LEU A 7 -14.69 -21.84 -18.04
N ARG A 8 -13.88 -22.20 -17.04
CA ARG A 8 -13.53 -21.29 -15.93
C ARG A 8 -12.54 -20.23 -16.36
N ILE A 9 -12.87 -19.00 -16.06
CA ILE A 9 -11.96 -17.85 -16.06
C ILE A 9 -12.20 -17.15 -14.74
N ASP A 10 -11.16 -17.08 -13.91
CA ASP A 10 -11.27 -16.37 -12.64
C ASP A 10 -11.38 -14.86 -12.88
N PRO A 11 -12.24 -14.17 -12.11
CA PRO A 11 -12.30 -12.70 -12.16
C PRO A 11 -11.00 -12.10 -11.64
N VAL A 12 -10.69 -10.91 -12.12
CA VAL A 12 -9.52 -10.14 -11.65
C VAL A 12 -10.02 -8.89 -10.96
N ASP A 13 -9.71 -8.74 -9.68
CA ASP A 13 -10.02 -7.56 -8.91
C ASP A 13 -9.21 -6.34 -9.35
N ALA A 14 -9.84 -5.18 -9.31
CA ALA A 14 -9.13 -3.91 -9.41
C ALA A 14 -8.21 -3.72 -8.20
N LYS A 15 -7.07 -3.07 -8.43
CA LYS A 15 -6.09 -2.73 -7.38
C LYS A 15 -5.70 -1.27 -7.47
N VAL A 16 -5.40 -0.70 -6.31
CA VAL A 16 -4.74 0.60 -6.23
C VAL A 16 -3.28 0.41 -6.64
N VAL A 17 -2.78 1.30 -7.47
CA VAL A 17 -1.38 1.37 -7.85
C VAL A 17 -0.87 2.78 -7.58
N TYR A 18 0.38 2.88 -7.17
CA TYR A 18 1.07 4.15 -6.98
C TYR A 18 2.27 4.20 -7.91
N ASP A 19 2.29 5.18 -8.78
CA ASP A 19 3.38 5.37 -9.74
C ASP A 19 3.63 6.85 -9.97
N GLY A 20 4.90 7.24 -9.91
CA GLY A 20 5.34 8.61 -10.18
C GLY A 20 4.67 9.69 -9.31
N GLY A 21 4.33 9.41 -8.06
CA GLY A 21 3.67 10.35 -7.15
C GLY A 21 2.15 10.43 -7.31
N LYS A 22 1.54 9.52 -8.08
CA LYS A 22 0.09 9.50 -8.30
C LYS A 22 -0.50 8.13 -8.01
N PHE A 23 -1.69 8.16 -7.39
CA PHE A 23 -2.50 6.96 -7.25
C PHE A 23 -3.28 6.69 -8.54
N GLY A 24 -3.23 5.45 -8.99
CA GLY A 24 -4.04 4.92 -10.06
C GLY A 24 -4.86 3.73 -9.60
N VAL A 25 -5.75 3.25 -10.45
CA VAL A 25 -6.54 2.04 -10.22
C VAL A 25 -6.44 1.18 -11.47
N THR A 26 -6.12 -0.10 -11.31
CA THR A 26 -6.15 -1.06 -12.41
C THR A 26 -7.58 -1.37 -12.79
N LYS A 27 -7.78 -1.82 -14.03
CA LYS A 27 -9.09 -2.32 -14.45
C LYS A 27 -9.37 -3.68 -13.81
N ASP A 28 -10.60 -3.85 -13.36
CA ASP A 28 -11.13 -5.16 -13.04
C ASP A 28 -11.46 -5.94 -14.32
N LYS A 29 -11.56 -7.26 -14.19
CA LYS A 29 -12.04 -8.13 -15.27
C LYS A 29 -13.03 -9.12 -14.69
N LYS A 30 -14.15 -9.27 -15.39
CA LYS A 30 -15.12 -10.30 -15.08
C LYS A 30 -14.57 -11.66 -15.46
N GLY A 31 -14.87 -12.64 -14.64
CA GLY A 31 -14.63 -14.04 -14.90
C GLY A 31 -15.85 -14.72 -15.51
N ARG A 32 -15.76 -16.03 -15.68
CA ARG A 32 -16.86 -16.91 -16.03
C ARG A 32 -16.70 -18.27 -15.39
N ALA A 33 -17.81 -18.90 -15.08
CA ALA A 33 -17.85 -20.27 -14.56
C ALA A 33 -18.98 -21.05 -15.22
N LEU A 34 -18.95 -22.37 -15.12
CA LEU A 34 -20.03 -23.22 -15.61
C LEU A 34 -21.32 -22.91 -14.82
N ASP A 35 -22.42 -22.68 -15.52
CA ASP A 35 -23.76 -22.63 -14.93
C ASP A 35 -24.26 -24.06 -14.68
N GLU A 36 -23.88 -24.60 -13.53
CA GLU A 36 -24.22 -25.98 -13.18
C GLU A 36 -25.73 -26.20 -13.12
N ASN A 37 -26.49 -25.25 -12.64
CA ASN A 37 -27.93 -25.35 -12.52
C ASN A 37 -28.60 -25.47 -13.90
N LYS A 38 -28.20 -24.68 -14.86
CA LYS A 38 -28.67 -24.77 -16.23
C LYS A 38 -28.22 -26.08 -16.90
N LEU A 39 -26.98 -26.47 -16.65
CA LEU A 39 -26.48 -27.75 -17.21
C LEU A 39 -27.30 -28.93 -16.67
N TYR A 40 -27.48 -29.03 -15.35
CA TYR A 40 -28.28 -30.09 -14.75
C TYR A 40 -29.73 -30.09 -15.25
N ALA A 41 -30.37 -28.92 -15.32
CA ALA A 41 -31.72 -28.81 -15.87
C ALA A 41 -31.80 -29.29 -17.32
N SER A 42 -30.82 -28.91 -18.13
CA SER A 42 -30.76 -29.31 -19.54
C SER A 42 -30.52 -30.80 -19.70
N ILE A 43 -29.65 -31.39 -18.91
CA ILE A 43 -29.40 -32.86 -18.89
C ILE A 43 -30.70 -33.60 -18.49
N TYR A 44 -31.34 -33.13 -17.40
CA TYR A 44 -32.58 -33.73 -16.92
C TYR A 44 -33.69 -33.74 -18.00
N CYS A 45 -33.89 -32.57 -18.63
CA CYS A 45 -34.87 -32.44 -19.70
C CYS A 45 -34.55 -33.32 -20.89
N CYS A 46 -33.28 -33.38 -21.31
CA CYS A 46 -32.82 -34.18 -22.41
C CYS A 46 -33.08 -35.68 -22.17
N LEU A 47 -32.75 -36.18 -20.99
CA LEU A 47 -32.96 -37.58 -20.61
C LEU A 47 -34.46 -37.95 -20.49
N LYS A 48 -35.25 -37.04 -19.88
CA LYS A 48 -36.66 -37.31 -19.59
C LYS A 48 -37.57 -37.22 -20.83
N PHE A 49 -37.29 -36.30 -21.74
CA PHE A 49 -38.21 -36.01 -22.84
C PHE A 49 -37.69 -36.39 -24.22
N SER A 50 -36.38 -36.53 -24.37
CA SER A 50 -35.75 -36.85 -25.66
C SER A 50 -35.03 -38.18 -25.68
N GLY A 51 -34.97 -38.91 -24.57
CA GLY A 51 -34.31 -40.21 -24.48
C GLY A 51 -32.77 -40.14 -24.60
N GLY A 52 -32.17 -38.95 -24.59
CA GLY A 52 -30.76 -38.68 -24.75
C GLY A 52 -30.48 -37.65 -25.87
N GLY A 53 -29.23 -37.21 -25.97
CA GLY A 53 -28.79 -36.25 -26.98
C GLY A 53 -27.65 -35.35 -26.48
N ALA A 54 -27.28 -34.37 -27.29
CA ALA A 54 -26.28 -33.38 -26.94
C ALA A 54 -26.89 -32.27 -26.07
N VAL A 55 -26.17 -31.87 -25.03
CA VAL A 55 -26.54 -30.76 -24.15
C VAL A 55 -25.42 -29.72 -24.19
N ASN A 56 -25.77 -28.49 -24.37
CA ASN A 56 -24.80 -27.37 -24.34
C ASN A 56 -24.51 -26.96 -22.90
N ALA A 57 -23.24 -26.94 -22.53
CA ALA A 57 -22.77 -26.33 -21.31
C ALA A 57 -22.70 -24.79 -21.50
N THR A 58 -23.37 -24.06 -20.65
CA THR A 58 -23.35 -22.56 -20.64
C THR A 58 -22.52 -22.08 -19.49
N ALA A 59 -21.83 -20.97 -19.71
CA ALA A 59 -21.12 -20.26 -18.65
C ALA A 59 -21.93 -19.06 -18.16
N GLU A 60 -21.85 -18.79 -16.87
CA GLU A 60 -22.32 -17.56 -16.24
C GLU A 60 -21.17 -16.62 -15.91
N GLU A 61 -21.48 -15.35 -15.82
CA GLU A 61 -20.51 -14.32 -15.50
C GLU A 61 -20.20 -14.33 -14.00
N VAL A 62 -18.90 -14.31 -13.65
CA VAL A 62 -18.41 -14.15 -12.28
C VAL A 62 -17.87 -12.75 -12.12
N LEU A 63 -18.46 -11.99 -11.22
CA LEU A 63 -18.04 -10.61 -10.97
C LEU A 63 -16.78 -10.59 -10.07
N PRO A 64 -15.88 -9.62 -10.26
CA PRO A 64 -14.78 -9.38 -9.34
C PRO A 64 -15.32 -8.90 -7.99
N ALA A 65 -14.61 -9.21 -6.92
CA ALA A 65 -14.96 -8.76 -5.57
C ALA A 65 -14.72 -7.26 -5.39
N VAL A 66 -13.75 -6.69 -6.12
CA VAL A 66 -13.39 -5.28 -6.10
C VAL A 66 -13.40 -4.71 -7.51
N THR A 67 -14.25 -3.73 -7.78
CA THR A 67 -14.35 -3.11 -9.10
C THR A 67 -13.54 -1.82 -9.19
N GLU A 68 -13.10 -1.47 -10.42
CA GLU A 68 -12.44 -0.19 -10.70
C GLU A 68 -13.30 0.99 -10.27
N SER A 69 -14.61 0.92 -10.52
CA SER A 69 -15.54 2.01 -10.20
C SER A 69 -15.69 2.25 -8.70
N GLU A 70 -15.64 1.21 -7.87
CA GLU A 70 -15.68 1.34 -6.41
C GLU A 70 -14.39 1.94 -5.87
N LEU A 71 -13.23 1.44 -6.32
CA LEU A 71 -11.94 2.00 -5.89
C LEU A 71 -11.80 3.45 -6.29
N ARG A 72 -12.15 3.84 -7.53
CA ARG A 72 -12.06 5.22 -7.98
C ARG A 72 -12.94 6.19 -7.17
N ARG A 73 -14.07 5.73 -6.66
CA ARG A 73 -14.94 6.55 -5.78
C ARG A 73 -14.37 6.71 -4.37
N ASN A 74 -13.63 5.70 -3.89
CA ASN A 74 -13.19 5.62 -2.50
C ASN A 74 -11.74 6.06 -2.30
N ILE A 75 -10.93 6.18 -3.38
CA ILE A 75 -9.56 6.66 -3.30
C ILE A 75 -9.54 8.19 -3.33
N THR A 76 -8.99 8.77 -2.27
CA THR A 76 -8.73 10.21 -2.19
C THR A 76 -7.38 10.45 -1.51
N LEU A 77 -6.66 11.50 -1.89
CA LEU A 77 -5.53 11.99 -1.12
C LEU A 77 -6.06 12.53 0.22
N ARG A 78 -5.66 11.91 1.33
CA ARG A 78 -6.09 12.28 2.68
C ARG A 78 -5.10 13.19 3.39
N GLY A 79 -3.81 13.03 3.14
CA GLY A 79 -2.78 13.84 3.75
C GLY A 79 -1.50 13.81 2.93
N GLU A 80 -0.84 14.94 2.85
CA GLU A 80 0.45 15.12 2.20
C GLU A 80 1.30 16.09 3.02
N TYR A 81 2.57 15.77 3.24
CA TYR A 81 3.50 16.65 3.91
C TYR A 81 4.91 16.50 3.31
N THR A 82 5.54 17.63 3.06
CA THR A 82 6.86 17.68 2.44
C THR A 82 7.85 18.39 3.35
N THR A 83 9.05 17.82 3.45
CA THR A 83 10.19 18.46 4.11
C THR A 83 11.33 18.65 3.11
N ASP A 84 12.01 19.80 3.17
CA ASP A 84 13.15 20.07 2.30
C ASP A 84 14.46 19.59 2.93
N PHE A 85 15.24 18.86 2.17
CA PHE A 85 16.59 18.41 2.52
C PHE A 85 17.61 18.65 1.40
N THR A 86 17.33 19.55 0.48
CA THR A 86 18.20 19.89 -0.66
C THR A 86 19.56 20.43 -0.25
N THR A 87 19.64 21.09 0.91
CA THR A 87 20.89 21.62 1.50
C THR A 87 21.65 20.58 2.34
N SER A 88 21.15 19.36 2.44
CA SER A 88 21.78 18.27 3.21
C SER A 88 23.03 17.73 2.50
N THR A 89 23.95 17.17 3.30
CA THR A 89 25.03 16.35 2.74
C THR A 89 24.47 15.14 1.98
N PRO A 90 25.17 14.61 0.97
CA PRO A 90 24.71 13.43 0.23
C PRO A 90 24.37 12.24 1.14
N ALA A 91 25.16 11.96 2.15
CA ALA A 91 24.93 10.89 3.12
C ALA A 91 23.62 11.08 3.90
N ARG A 92 23.35 12.32 4.36
CA ARG A 92 22.11 12.65 5.06
C ARG A 92 20.89 12.55 4.14
N ALA A 93 20.98 13.09 2.93
CA ALA A 93 19.93 13.00 1.92
C ALA A 93 19.61 11.53 1.56
N HIS A 94 20.64 10.71 1.40
CA HIS A 94 20.50 9.27 1.20
C HIS A 94 19.73 8.61 2.35
N ASN A 95 20.07 8.88 3.61
CA ASN A 95 19.39 8.31 4.77
C ASN A 95 17.92 8.71 4.84
N VAL A 96 17.59 9.97 4.57
CA VAL A 96 16.21 10.47 4.52
C VAL A 96 15.40 9.71 3.45
N ALA A 97 15.94 9.63 2.24
CA ALA A 97 15.28 8.94 1.13
C ALA A 97 15.13 7.42 1.40
N LEU A 98 16.19 6.78 1.93
CA LEU A 98 16.18 5.36 2.26
C LEU A 98 15.10 5.01 3.29
N ALA A 99 14.97 5.81 4.35
CA ALA A 99 13.98 5.61 5.38
C ALA A 99 12.54 5.75 4.83
N LEU A 100 12.25 6.80 4.05
CA LEU A 100 10.93 7.01 3.45
C LEU A 100 10.57 5.91 2.43
N LYS A 101 11.55 5.42 1.68
CA LYS A 101 11.33 4.33 0.71
C LYS A 101 10.80 3.04 1.35
N LYS A 102 11.02 2.83 2.65
CA LYS A 102 10.46 1.67 3.36
C LYS A 102 8.92 1.69 3.45
N PHE A 103 8.30 2.84 3.25
CA PHE A 103 6.85 3.05 3.33
C PHE A 103 6.20 3.17 1.94
N ASP A 104 7.01 3.21 0.89
CA ASP A 104 6.49 3.32 -0.48
C ASP A 104 5.66 2.09 -0.86
N GLY A 105 4.45 2.32 -1.34
CA GLY A 105 3.50 1.26 -1.70
C GLY A 105 2.94 0.47 -0.51
N MET A 106 3.17 0.90 0.73
CA MET A 106 2.66 0.19 1.91
C MET A 106 1.16 0.42 2.07
N GLU A 107 0.44 -0.66 2.35
CA GLU A 107 -0.96 -0.63 2.76
C GLU A 107 -1.04 -0.80 4.28
N LEU A 108 -1.87 0.00 4.94
CA LEU A 108 -2.18 -0.10 6.36
C LEU A 108 -3.69 -0.41 6.50
N PRO A 109 -4.06 -1.64 6.83
CA PRO A 109 -5.45 -2.01 7.05
C PRO A 109 -6.10 -1.19 8.19
N ALA A 110 -7.42 -1.03 8.13
CA ALA A 110 -8.14 -0.33 9.18
C ALA A 110 -7.97 -1.02 10.54
N GLY A 111 -7.64 -0.24 11.57
CA GLY A 111 -7.38 -0.73 12.93
C GLY A 111 -5.95 -1.24 13.19
N GLU A 112 -5.11 -1.32 12.14
CA GLU A 112 -3.71 -1.68 12.29
C GLU A 112 -2.87 -0.49 12.76
N VAL A 113 -1.76 -0.81 13.46
CA VAL A 113 -0.81 0.17 13.97
C VAL A 113 0.50 0.08 13.18
N LEU A 114 0.97 1.24 12.71
CA LEU A 114 2.26 1.37 12.05
C LEU A 114 3.31 1.93 13.00
N SER A 115 4.36 1.16 13.26
CA SER A 115 5.57 1.64 13.94
C SER A 115 6.63 2.04 12.91
N PHE A 116 7.03 3.31 12.95
CA PHE A 116 8.12 3.80 12.09
C PHE A 116 9.42 3.05 12.37
N ASN A 117 9.74 2.85 13.64
CA ASN A 117 10.98 2.19 14.04
C ASN A 117 11.05 0.74 13.60
N ASP A 118 9.95 -0.01 13.75
CA ASP A 118 9.91 -1.42 13.35
C ASP A 118 10.00 -1.55 11.83
N ARG A 119 9.36 -0.66 11.09
CA ARG A 119 9.39 -0.67 9.62
C ARG A 119 10.75 -0.30 9.04
N VAL A 120 11.39 0.71 9.58
CA VAL A 120 12.72 1.16 9.12
C VAL A 120 13.81 0.19 9.58
N GLY A 121 13.68 -0.35 10.78
CA GLY A 121 14.64 -1.23 11.41
C GLY A 121 15.89 -0.51 11.93
N ALA A 122 16.91 -1.27 12.27
CA ALA A 122 18.18 -0.74 12.77
C ALA A 122 18.89 0.12 11.72
N ARG A 123 19.35 1.30 12.16
CA ARG A 123 20.07 2.28 11.30
C ARG A 123 21.55 1.92 11.30
N THR A 124 21.91 0.88 10.58
CA THR A 124 23.30 0.38 10.48
C THR A 124 23.82 0.52 9.05
N VAL A 125 25.14 0.41 8.90
CA VAL A 125 25.78 0.43 7.58
C VAL A 125 25.34 -0.77 6.74
N GLU A 126 25.14 -1.93 7.37
CA GLU A 126 24.67 -3.16 6.72
C GLU A 126 23.26 -2.99 6.15
N ASN A 127 22.42 -2.16 6.78
CA ASN A 127 21.09 -1.80 6.30
C ASN A 127 21.10 -0.64 5.29
N GLY A 128 22.28 -0.19 4.87
CA GLY A 128 22.49 0.82 3.85
C GLY A 128 22.51 2.26 4.37
N PHE A 129 22.46 2.48 5.70
CA PHE A 129 22.56 3.83 6.26
C PHE A 129 23.99 4.31 6.29
N GLN A 130 24.17 5.61 6.09
CA GLN A 130 25.46 6.28 6.05
C GLN A 130 25.66 7.15 7.28
N SER A 131 26.94 7.44 7.61
CA SER A 131 27.28 8.38 8.66
C SER A 131 26.92 9.81 8.25
N ALA A 132 26.19 10.49 9.11
CA ALA A 132 25.81 11.88 8.96
C ALA A 132 25.59 12.50 10.36
N LYS A 133 25.34 13.80 10.45
CA LYS A 133 25.13 14.47 11.75
C LYS A 133 23.85 13.96 12.42
N ILE A 134 23.98 13.52 13.66
CA ILE A 134 22.92 13.20 14.62
C ILE A 134 22.98 14.15 15.80
N ILE A 135 21.90 14.26 16.57
CA ILE A 135 21.83 15.04 17.80
C ILE A 135 21.94 14.08 18.98
N VAL A 136 22.98 14.24 19.81
CA VAL A 136 23.16 13.51 21.05
C VAL A 136 23.45 14.54 22.15
N ASP A 137 22.66 14.51 23.22
CA ASP A 137 22.78 15.45 24.34
C ASP A 137 22.85 16.94 23.93
N GLY A 138 22.06 17.30 22.91
CA GLY A 138 21.99 18.67 22.39
C GLY A 138 23.18 19.08 21.51
N GLN A 139 24.05 18.16 21.11
CA GLN A 139 25.21 18.43 20.25
C GLN A 139 25.14 17.63 18.95
N TYR A 140 25.69 18.22 17.88
CA TYR A 140 25.82 17.53 16.60
C TYR A 140 27.09 16.69 16.57
N VAL A 141 26.93 15.38 16.50
CA VAL A 141 28.01 14.39 16.36
C VAL A 141 27.81 13.57 15.09
N ASP A 142 28.86 12.92 14.61
CA ASP A 142 28.75 12.00 13.48
C ASP A 142 28.20 10.65 13.96
N GLY A 143 27.18 10.13 13.27
CA GLY A 143 26.54 8.87 13.59
C GLY A 143 25.81 8.27 12.39
N VAL A 144 25.66 6.95 12.37
CA VAL A 144 24.94 6.25 11.29
C VAL A 144 23.45 6.54 11.37
N GLY A 145 22.83 6.85 10.22
CA GLY A 145 21.39 7.15 10.16
C GLY A 145 21.02 8.61 10.42
N GLY A 146 22.00 9.53 10.48
CA GLY A 146 21.68 10.97 10.60
C GLY A 146 20.74 11.43 9.50
N GLY A 147 19.68 12.13 9.90
CA GLY A 147 18.60 12.62 9.01
C GLY A 147 17.29 11.83 9.11
N VAL A 148 17.26 10.62 9.64
CA VAL A 148 16.07 9.75 9.63
C VAL A 148 14.90 10.34 10.42
N CYS A 149 15.13 11.15 11.46
CA CYS A 149 14.06 11.87 12.15
C CYS A 149 13.32 12.88 11.24
N GLN A 150 13.92 13.36 10.16
CA GLN A 150 13.19 14.15 9.16
C GLN A 150 12.20 13.30 8.38
N SER A 151 12.52 12.04 8.15
CA SER A 151 11.61 11.08 7.49
C SER A 151 10.42 10.73 8.39
N SER A 152 10.66 10.46 9.68
CA SER A 152 9.58 10.22 10.64
C SER A 152 8.68 11.43 10.82
N THR A 153 9.25 12.63 10.83
CA THR A 153 8.51 13.89 10.89
C THR A 153 7.62 14.08 9.65
N ALA A 154 8.12 13.80 8.46
CA ALA A 154 7.32 13.90 7.25
C ALA A 154 6.13 12.91 7.26
N LEU A 155 6.37 11.65 7.64
CA LEU A 155 5.31 10.64 7.75
C LEU A 155 4.28 11.01 8.83
N TYR A 156 4.75 11.42 10.01
CA TYR A 156 3.91 11.84 11.13
C TYR A 156 2.94 12.96 10.74
N ASN A 157 3.47 14.02 10.11
CA ASN A 157 2.62 15.14 9.69
C ASN A 157 1.65 14.76 8.56
N ALA A 158 2.07 13.93 7.62
CA ALA A 158 1.16 13.42 6.59
C ALA A 158 0.02 12.60 7.20
N ALA A 159 0.31 11.77 8.19
CA ALA A 159 -0.67 10.99 8.93
C ALA A 159 -1.63 11.86 9.76
N LEU A 160 -1.12 12.89 10.44
CA LEU A 160 -1.95 13.89 11.14
C LEU A 160 -2.92 14.60 10.18
N LEU A 161 -2.42 15.06 9.03
CA LEU A 161 -3.23 15.71 8.01
C LEU A 161 -4.27 14.76 7.41
N ALA A 162 -3.98 13.47 7.37
CA ALA A 162 -4.94 12.44 6.96
C ALA A 162 -6.03 12.16 8.02
N GLY A 163 -5.91 12.73 9.22
CA GLY A 163 -6.83 12.49 10.33
C GLY A 163 -6.64 11.13 11.02
N LEU A 164 -5.41 10.59 10.97
CA LEU A 164 -5.07 9.36 11.67
C LEU A 164 -4.59 9.66 13.08
N ASP A 165 -4.87 8.75 14.01
CA ASP A 165 -4.32 8.81 15.36
C ASP A 165 -2.81 8.55 15.31
N CYS A 166 -2.02 9.50 15.82
CA CYS A 166 -0.57 9.45 15.78
C CYS A 166 0.02 9.81 17.15
N SER A 167 1.15 9.18 17.47
CA SER A 167 1.97 9.55 18.62
C SER A 167 3.43 9.70 18.19
N ALA A 168 4.11 10.70 18.73
CA ALA A 168 5.54 10.92 18.52
C ALA A 168 6.16 11.61 19.75
N ASN A 169 7.46 11.46 19.90
CA ASN A 169 8.25 12.26 20.83
C ASN A 169 8.82 13.47 20.12
N ALA A 170 8.92 14.60 20.83
CA ALA A 170 9.58 15.79 20.30
C ALA A 170 11.09 15.72 20.54
N HIS A 171 11.85 16.38 19.67
CA HIS A 171 13.28 16.56 19.88
C HIS A 171 13.57 17.54 21.02
N SER A 172 14.70 17.38 21.68
CA SER A 172 15.19 18.34 22.67
C SER A 172 15.57 19.70 22.06
N ILE A 173 15.87 19.71 20.77
CA ILE A 173 16.14 20.93 19.98
C ILE A 173 15.19 20.91 18.78
N CYS A 174 14.42 21.99 18.59
CA CYS A 174 13.52 22.13 17.47
C CYS A 174 14.28 22.03 16.13
N PRO A 175 13.96 21.06 15.27
CA PRO A 175 14.63 20.92 13.99
C PRO A 175 14.19 22.02 13.02
N SER A 176 15.08 22.39 12.09
CA SER A 176 14.80 23.47 11.11
C SER A 176 13.87 23.09 9.97
N TYR A 177 13.58 21.81 9.80
CA TYR A 177 12.79 21.28 8.67
C TYR A 177 11.27 21.17 8.94
N CYS A 178 10.83 21.54 10.14
CA CYS A 178 9.39 21.60 10.47
C CYS A 178 9.15 22.69 11.55
N PRO A 179 7.89 23.16 11.68
CA PRO A 179 7.50 24.05 12.79
C PRO A 179 7.64 23.36 14.15
N ALA A 180 7.82 24.15 15.20
CA ALA A 180 7.91 23.66 16.57
C ALA A 180 6.65 22.87 16.97
N GLY A 181 6.85 21.70 17.58
CA GLY A 181 5.77 20.82 18.02
C GLY A 181 5.21 19.90 16.94
N LEU A 182 5.74 19.96 15.71
CA LEU A 182 5.37 19.08 14.61
C LEU A 182 6.47 18.08 14.25
N ASP A 183 7.51 17.99 15.04
CA ASP A 183 8.60 17.04 14.87
C ASP A 183 8.27 15.68 15.50
N ALA A 184 8.81 14.63 14.91
CA ALA A 184 8.67 13.26 15.39
C ALA A 184 10.06 12.63 15.54
N MET A 185 10.57 12.62 16.77
CA MET A 185 11.82 11.94 17.14
C MET A 185 11.62 10.43 17.25
N ILE A 186 12.61 9.68 16.81
CA ILE A 186 12.63 8.22 16.79
C ILE A 186 13.87 7.67 17.50
#